data_d62aaa487000030838d21526db9e17c9
#
_entry.id   d62aaa487000030838d21526db9e17c9
#
_cell.length_a   1.000
_cell.length_b   1.000
_cell.length_c   1.000
_cell.angle_alpha   90.00
_cell.angle_beta   90.00
_cell.angle_gamma   90.00
#
_symmetry.space_group_name_H-M   'P 1'
#
loop_
_entity.id
_entity.type
_entity.pdbx_description
1 polymer ?
#
loop_
_entity_poly.entity_id
_entity_poly.type
_entity_poly.pdbx_seq_one_letter_code
_entity_poly.pdbx_strand_id
1 'polypeptide(L)'
;DIGATVLKYSYHQTRVSRKSGKREAMYDELDAQYLPKVKKVVKQILRPDGRPERVSFAKVQKTLGLAQKQFNKLPKCKAYIEKHIESQPEYWAREIEWAIAELIQEDKPLNTSRIMKKTNMRIRDIECCCPYIQNPEVKSLVSNMLSPT
;
A
#
# COMPACT_ATOMS: atom_id res chain seq x y z
N ASP A 1 -15.44 21.71 23.77
CA ASP A 1 -16.03 21.62 23.53
C ASP A 1 -16.69 21.66 23.10
N ILE A 2 -16.22 21.81 23.37
CA ILE A 2 -16.87 21.77 22.98
C ILE A 2 -17.56 21.77 22.72
N GLY A 3 -16.85 22.20 23.13
CA GLY A 3 -17.60 21.97 22.81
C GLY A 3 -18.15 21.99 22.90
N ALA A 4 -17.64 21.88 23.17
CA ALA A 4 -18.31 21.83 23.27
C ALA A 4 -18.93 21.91 22.95
N THR A 5 -18.54 22.09 23.17
CA THR A 5 -19.20 22.10 22.86
C THR A 5 -19.85 22.38 22.34
N VAL A 6 -19.47 22.53 22.53
CA VAL A 6 -20.23 22.75 22.00
C VAL A 6 -20.75 22.91 21.99
N LEU A 7 -20.36 22.92 22.20
CA LEU A 7 -21.04 23.08 22.00
C LEU A 7 -21.58 23.12 22.09
N LYS A 8 -21.12 22.78 22.36
CA LYS A 8 -21.71 22.84 22.32
C LYS A 8 -22.23 23.27 21.92
N TYR A 9 -21.94 23.91 21.91
CA TYR A 9 -22.57 24.29 21.33
C TYR A 9 -22.89 24.85 21.13
N SER A 10 -22.74 24.64 21.36
CA SER A 10 -23.14 25.09 20.94
C SER A 10 -23.03 25.67 21.23
N TYR A 11 -22.83 26.19 21.62
CA TYR A 11 -23.06 26.63 21.75
C TYR A 11 -23.08 26.80 21.54
N HIS A 12 -22.97 26.91 21.76
CA HIS A 12 -23.18 27.05 21.40
C HIS A 12 -22.91 27.24 20.72
N GLN A 13 -23.01 27.21 20.85
CA GLN A 13 -22.64 27.30 19.67
C GLN A 13 -21.41 28.04 19.18
N THR A 14 -21.02 29.20 19.22
CA THR A 14 -19.86 29.98 18.77
C THR A 14 -18.56 29.60 19.46
N ARG A 15 -18.62 29.17 20.66
CA ARG A 15 -17.45 28.62 21.37
C ARG A 15 -16.90 27.35 20.73
N VAL A 16 -17.80 26.55 20.23
CA VAL A 16 -17.42 25.30 19.59
C VAL A 16 -16.61 25.58 18.34
N SER A 17 -16.92 26.64 17.60
CA SER A 17 -16.20 27.02 16.39
C SER A 17 -14.71 27.30 16.65
N ARG A 18 -14.36 27.98 17.73
CA ARG A 18 -12.96 28.26 18.05
C ARG A 18 -12.17 26.98 18.31
N LYS A 19 -12.75 26.06 19.05
CA LYS A 19 -12.10 24.80 19.35
C LYS A 19 -11.90 23.97 18.09
N SER A 20 -12.90 23.96 17.21
CA SER A 20 -12.83 23.29 15.94
C SER A 20 -11.71 23.84 15.07
N GLY A 21 -11.57 25.16 14.99
CA GLY A 21 -10.52 25.79 14.22
C GLY A 21 -9.12 25.41 14.71
N LYS A 22 -8.92 25.38 16.02
CA LYS A 22 -7.63 24.97 16.61
C LYS A 22 -7.30 23.51 16.31
N ARG A 23 -8.28 22.63 16.38
CA ARG A 23 -8.10 21.21 16.08
C ARG A 23 -7.77 21.00 14.61
N GLU A 24 -8.47 21.69 13.73
CA GLU A 24 -8.21 21.62 12.30
C GLU A 24 -6.79 22.06 11.96
N ALA A 25 -6.36 23.19 12.55
CA ALA A 25 -4.99 23.68 12.36
C ALA A 25 -3.96 22.68 12.87
N MET A 26 -4.24 22.05 14.02
CA MET A 26 -3.34 21.04 14.58
C MET A 26 -3.24 19.81 13.68
N TYR A 27 -4.35 19.35 13.14
CA TYR A 27 -4.35 18.18 12.24
C TYR A 27 -3.70 18.50 10.89
N ASP A 28 -3.89 19.73 10.39
CA ASP A 28 -3.22 20.17 9.17
C ASP A 28 -1.70 20.17 9.36
N GLU A 29 -1.26 20.65 10.52
CA GLU A 29 0.16 20.66 10.86
C GLU A 29 0.73 19.24 10.99
N LEU A 30 0.00 18.36 11.68
CA LEU A 30 0.38 16.97 11.81
C LEU A 30 0.42 16.27 10.45
N ASP A 31 -0.56 16.55 9.59
CA ASP A 31 -0.60 16.01 8.25
C ASP A 31 0.66 16.40 7.46
N ALA A 32 1.03 17.67 7.53
CA ALA A 32 2.25 18.18 6.90
C ALA A 32 3.51 17.51 7.46
N GLN A 33 3.54 17.26 8.77
CA GLN A 33 4.66 16.61 9.43
C GLN A 33 4.79 15.13 9.05
N TYR A 34 3.67 14.43 8.94
CA TYR A 34 3.67 13.01 8.63
C TYR A 34 3.81 12.70 7.15
N LEU A 35 3.44 13.65 6.27
CA LEU A 35 3.51 13.41 4.83
C LEU A 35 4.89 12.94 4.35
N PRO A 36 6.02 13.57 4.75
CA PRO A 36 7.34 13.05 4.36
C PRO A 36 7.61 11.64 4.89
N LYS A 37 7.12 11.33 6.09
CA LYS A 37 7.26 10.00 6.68
C LYS A 37 6.47 8.96 5.91
N VAL A 38 5.24 9.30 5.50
CA VAL A 38 4.39 8.46 4.67
C VAL A 38 5.07 8.18 3.33
N LYS A 39 5.58 9.21 2.69
CA LYS A 39 6.31 9.06 1.41
C LYS A 39 7.49 8.11 1.56
N LYS A 40 8.24 8.25 2.64
CA LYS A 40 9.38 7.39 2.91
C LYS A 40 8.96 5.93 3.11
N VAL A 41 7.90 5.70 3.88
CA VAL A 41 7.38 4.36 4.14
C VAL A 41 6.90 3.71 2.84
N VAL A 42 6.13 4.44 2.02
CA VAL A 42 5.65 3.93 0.74
C VAL A 42 6.82 3.55 -0.17
N LYS A 43 7.84 4.41 -0.24
CA LYS A 43 9.04 4.12 -1.04
C LYS A 43 9.76 2.88 -0.52
N GLN A 44 9.83 2.69 0.78
CA GLN A 44 10.45 1.50 1.37
C GLN A 44 9.67 0.22 1.03
N ILE A 45 8.35 0.29 1.06
CA ILE A 45 7.49 -0.84 0.69
C ILE A 45 7.68 -1.20 -0.79
N LEU A 46 7.81 -0.19 -1.66
CA LEU A 46 7.97 -0.39 -3.10
C LEU A 46 9.40 -0.73 -3.53
N ARG A 47 10.32 -0.87 -2.59
CA ARG A 47 11.71 -1.23 -2.90
C ARG A 47 11.79 -2.54 -3.68
N PRO A 48 12.70 -2.60 -4.67
CA PRO A 48 12.89 -3.86 -5.41
C PRO A 48 13.68 -4.91 -4.64
N ASP A 49 14.27 -4.56 -3.50
CA ASP A 49 15.10 -5.48 -2.70
C ASP A 49 14.23 -6.45 -1.90
N GLY A 50 14.50 -7.72 -2.05
CA GLY A 50 13.82 -8.77 -1.31
C GLY A 50 12.39 -8.98 -1.77
N ARG A 51 11.64 -9.75 -0.99
CA ARG A 51 10.26 -10.09 -1.33
C ARG A 51 9.36 -8.86 -1.27
N PRO A 52 8.56 -8.60 -2.31
CA PRO A 52 7.67 -7.43 -2.33
C PRO A 52 6.63 -7.47 -1.22
N GLU A 53 6.26 -6.27 -0.74
CA GLU A 53 5.18 -6.09 0.20
C GLU A 53 4.12 -5.20 -0.44
N ARG A 54 2.87 -5.44 -0.08
CA ARG A 54 1.76 -4.69 -0.66
C ARG A 54 1.59 -3.35 0.03
N VAL A 55 1.45 -2.29 -0.78
CA VAL A 55 1.12 -0.96 -0.26
C VAL A 55 -0.37 -0.94 0.10
N SER A 56 -0.67 -0.67 1.37
CA SER A 56 -2.03 -0.56 1.86
C SER A 56 -2.08 0.45 3.00
N PHE A 57 -3.27 0.96 3.29
CA PHE A 57 -3.45 1.88 4.43
C PHE A 57 -3.01 1.22 5.74
N ALA A 58 -3.41 -0.03 5.94
CA ALA A 58 -3.09 -0.76 7.16
C ALA A 58 -1.58 -0.92 7.34
N LYS A 59 -0.87 -1.23 6.26
CA LYS A 59 0.59 -1.42 6.30
C LYS A 59 1.30 -0.13 6.66
N VAL A 60 0.93 0.98 6.03
CA VAL A 60 1.53 2.29 6.29
C VAL A 60 1.21 2.76 7.71
N GLN A 61 -0.04 2.64 8.11
CA GLN A 61 -0.52 3.01 9.43
C GLN A 61 0.27 2.27 10.52
N LYS A 62 0.40 0.97 10.37
CA LYS A 62 1.12 0.11 11.31
C LYS A 62 2.60 0.47 11.39
N THR A 63 3.21 0.72 10.24
CA THR A 63 4.63 1.07 10.18
C THR A 63 4.90 2.40 10.87
N LEU A 64 3.98 3.37 10.74
CA LEU A 64 4.10 4.66 11.40
C LEU A 64 3.69 4.66 12.87
N GLY A 65 3.03 3.58 13.33
CA GLY A 65 2.56 3.49 14.70
C GLY A 65 1.39 4.39 15.02
N LEU A 66 0.61 4.77 14.01
CA LEU A 66 -0.54 5.66 14.20
C LEU A 66 -1.82 4.86 14.46
N ALA A 67 -2.68 5.38 15.34
CA ALA A 67 -4.02 4.85 15.51
C ALA A 67 -4.87 5.23 14.29
N GLN A 68 -5.84 4.37 13.95
CA GLN A 68 -6.70 4.62 12.80
C GLN A 68 -7.44 5.96 12.87
N LYS A 69 -7.89 6.34 14.07
CA LYS A 69 -8.56 7.62 14.28
C LYS A 69 -7.66 8.79 13.92
N GLN A 70 -6.40 8.73 14.32
CA GLN A 70 -5.42 9.77 14.00
C GLN A 70 -5.17 9.84 12.51
N PHE A 71 -4.98 8.68 11.88
CA PHE A 71 -4.69 8.56 10.47
C PHE A 71 -5.84 9.11 9.60
N ASN A 72 -7.08 8.87 10.02
CA ASN A 72 -8.27 9.36 9.29
C ASN A 72 -8.35 10.89 9.25
N LYS A 73 -7.61 11.57 10.10
CA LYS A 73 -7.58 13.04 10.16
C LYS A 73 -6.41 13.64 9.39
N LEU A 74 -5.71 12.82 8.61
CA LEU A 74 -4.56 13.24 7.80
C LEU A 74 -4.87 13.07 6.31
N PRO A 75 -5.69 13.95 5.72
CA PRO A 75 -6.18 13.77 4.35
C PRO A 75 -5.08 13.78 3.29
N LYS A 76 -4.03 14.56 3.46
CA LYS A 76 -2.92 14.60 2.50
C LYS A 76 -2.14 13.29 2.50
N CYS A 77 -1.92 12.72 3.69
CA CYS A 77 -1.26 11.42 3.82
C CYS A 77 -2.09 10.32 3.17
N LYS A 78 -3.41 10.33 3.42
CA LYS A 78 -4.32 9.35 2.82
C LYS A 78 -4.35 9.47 1.29
N ALA A 79 -4.40 10.71 0.78
CA ALA A 79 -4.40 10.94 -0.67
C ALA A 79 -3.13 10.42 -1.32
N TYR A 80 -1.98 10.63 -0.69
CA TYR A 80 -0.72 10.10 -1.20
C TYR A 80 -0.72 8.57 -1.26
N ILE A 81 -1.20 7.93 -0.19
CA ILE A 81 -1.28 6.47 -0.14
C ILE A 81 -2.23 5.94 -1.20
N GLU A 82 -3.39 6.60 -1.38
CA GLU A 82 -4.37 6.19 -2.41
C GLU A 82 -3.76 6.13 -3.81
N LYS A 83 -2.85 7.05 -4.12
CA LYS A 83 -2.16 7.06 -5.41
C LYS A 83 -1.23 5.88 -5.60
N HIS A 84 -0.79 5.26 -4.51
CA HIS A 84 0.20 4.19 -4.54
C HIS A 84 -0.34 2.84 -4.09
N ILE A 85 -1.62 2.77 -3.73
CA ILE A 85 -2.26 1.50 -3.34
C ILE A 85 -2.24 0.57 -4.55
N GLU A 86 -1.79 -0.64 -4.30
CA GLU A 86 -1.77 -1.68 -5.31
C GLU A 86 -3.00 -2.57 -5.17
N SER A 87 -3.61 -2.94 -6.28
CA SER A 87 -4.62 -3.99 -6.30
C SER A 87 -3.93 -5.33 -6.01
N GLN A 88 -4.70 -6.33 -5.62
CA GLN A 88 -4.16 -7.67 -5.37
C GLN A 88 -3.39 -8.21 -6.57
N PRO A 89 -3.93 -8.16 -7.82
CA PRO A 89 -3.19 -8.64 -8.98
C PRO A 89 -1.89 -7.86 -9.25
N GLU A 90 -1.89 -6.55 -9.03
CA GLU A 90 -0.68 -5.74 -9.21
C GLU A 90 0.43 -6.15 -8.24
N TYR A 91 0.08 -6.38 -7.00
CA TYR A 91 1.01 -6.86 -5.99
C TYR A 91 1.51 -8.27 -6.32
N TRP A 92 0.61 -9.16 -6.72
CA TRP A 92 0.97 -10.52 -7.10
C TRP A 92 1.92 -10.53 -8.30
N ALA A 93 1.73 -9.61 -9.26
CA ALA A 93 2.62 -9.48 -10.40
C ALA A 93 4.05 -9.15 -9.95
N ARG A 94 4.19 -8.27 -8.97
CA ARG A 94 5.50 -7.95 -8.39
C ARG A 94 6.11 -9.16 -7.69
N GLU A 95 5.31 -9.95 -6.98
CA GLU A 95 5.77 -11.17 -6.34
C GLU A 95 6.28 -12.19 -7.36
N ILE A 96 5.61 -12.31 -8.50
CA ILE A 96 6.05 -13.22 -9.57
C ILE A 96 7.38 -12.76 -10.14
N GLU A 97 7.56 -11.48 -10.38
CA GLU A 97 8.83 -10.94 -10.88
C GLU A 97 9.96 -11.24 -9.89
N TRP A 98 9.69 -11.05 -8.61
CA TRP A 98 10.65 -11.38 -7.56
C TRP A 98 10.98 -12.89 -7.56
N ALA A 99 9.96 -13.74 -7.62
CA ALA A 99 10.14 -15.19 -7.59
C ALA A 99 10.98 -15.69 -8.77
N ILE A 100 10.74 -15.14 -9.95
CA ILE A 100 11.51 -15.50 -11.14
C ILE A 100 12.97 -15.05 -10.98
N ALA A 101 13.21 -13.85 -10.49
CA ALA A 101 14.57 -13.36 -10.25
C ALA A 101 15.31 -14.25 -9.24
N GLU A 102 14.61 -14.69 -8.17
CA GLU A 102 15.18 -15.58 -7.18
C GLU A 102 15.51 -16.94 -7.75
N LEU A 103 14.62 -17.50 -8.57
CA LEU A 103 14.84 -18.80 -9.21
C LEU A 103 16.02 -18.74 -10.17
N ILE A 104 16.17 -17.65 -10.91
CA ILE A 104 17.31 -17.46 -11.81
C ILE A 104 18.60 -17.40 -10.99
N GLN A 105 18.58 -16.66 -9.89
CA GLN A 105 19.74 -16.50 -9.02
C GLN A 105 20.13 -17.83 -8.38
N GLU A 106 19.16 -18.67 -8.05
CA GLU A 106 19.38 -20.00 -7.46
C GLU A 106 19.69 -21.07 -8.52
N ASP A 107 19.70 -20.67 -9.79
CA ASP A 107 19.95 -21.56 -10.93
C ASP A 107 18.96 -22.74 -10.98
N LYS A 108 17.71 -22.44 -10.73
CA LYS A 108 16.63 -23.41 -10.76
C LYS A 108 15.76 -23.26 -12.00
N PRO A 109 15.13 -24.35 -12.47
CA PRO A 109 14.23 -24.27 -13.62
C PRO A 109 13.06 -23.33 -13.37
N LEU A 110 12.63 -22.62 -14.41
CA LEU A 110 11.48 -21.73 -14.36
C LEU A 110 10.23 -22.48 -14.82
N ASN A 111 9.33 -22.75 -13.89
CA ASN A 111 8.05 -23.37 -14.18
C ASN A 111 7.01 -22.92 -13.16
N THR A 112 5.74 -23.18 -13.49
CA THR A 112 4.62 -22.74 -12.63
C THR A 112 4.69 -23.33 -11.23
N SER A 113 5.08 -24.60 -11.10
CA SER A 113 5.19 -25.26 -9.80
C SER A 113 6.14 -24.54 -8.87
N ARG A 114 7.29 -24.13 -9.37
CA ARG A 114 8.30 -23.45 -8.56
C ARG A 114 7.86 -22.03 -8.18
N ILE A 115 7.20 -21.34 -9.11
CA ILE A 115 6.64 -20.01 -8.83
C ILE A 115 5.56 -20.13 -7.75
N MET A 116 4.69 -21.11 -7.86
CA MET A 116 3.63 -21.34 -6.87
C MET A 116 4.20 -21.61 -5.49
N LYS A 117 5.27 -22.39 -5.39
CA LYS A 117 5.93 -22.67 -4.12
C LYS A 117 6.58 -21.43 -3.51
N LYS A 118 7.24 -20.62 -4.35
CA LYS A 118 7.91 -19.41 -3.89
C LYS A 118 6.92 -18.36 -3.39
N THR A 119 5.78 -18.22 -4.04
CA THR A 119 4.82 -17.14 -3.80
C THR A 119 3.60 -17.57 -3.00
N ASN A 120 3.37 -18.86 -2.84
CA ASN A 120 2.15 -19.42 -2.25
C ASN A 120 0.89 -19.11 -3.07
N MET A 121 1.05 -18.82 -4.34
CA MET A 121 -0.08 -18.57 -5.24
C MET A 121 -0.61 -19.86 -5.83
N ARG A 122 -1.88 -19.87 -6.20
CA ARG A 122 -2.48 -20.91 -7.01
C ARG A 122 -2.30 -20.56 -8.48
N ILE A 123 -2.45 -21.53 -9.36
CA ILE A 123 -2.33 -21.30 -10.81
C ILE A 123 -3.29 -20.22 -11.30
N ARG A 124 -4.49 -20.19 -10.78
CA ARG A 124 -5.51 -19.22 -11.14
C ARG A 124 -5.12 -17.79 -10.70
N ASP A 125 -4.40 -17.65 -9.58
CA ASP A 125 -3.88 -16.37 -9.12
C ASP A 125 -2.81 -15.84 -10.07
N ILE A 126 -1.94 -16.74 -10.55
CA ILE A 126 -0.90 -16.38 -11.52
C ILE A 126 -1.55 -15.93 -12.84
N GLU A 127 -2.58 -16.65 -13.31
CA GLU A 127 -3.32 -16.26 -14.50
C GLU A 127 -3.96 -14.88 -14.36
N CYS A 128 -4.52 -14.62 -13.18
CA CYS A 128 -5.20 -13.34 -12.90
C CYS A 128 -4.22 -12.16 -12.94
N CYS A 129 -3.02 -12.33 -12.40
CA CYS A 129 -2.07 -11.21 -12.28
C CYS A 129 -1.11 -11.09 -13.47
N CYS A 130 -1.05 -12.07 -14.34
CA CYS A 130 -0.13 -12.04 -15.49
C CYS A 130 -0.23 -10.76 -16.33
N PRO A 131 -1.43 -10.24 -16.67
CA PRO A 131 -1.53 -9.00 -17.44
C PRO A 131 -0.94 -7.79 -16.74
N TYR A 132 -0.76 -7.84 -15.42
CA TYR A 132 -0.25 -6.72 -14.63
C TYR A 132 1.28 -6.73 -14.47
N ILE A 133 1.95 -7.76 -14.98
CA ILE A 133 3.41 -7.85 -14.92
C ILE A 133 4.01 -6.74 -15.77
N GLN A 134 4.87 -5.93 -15.17
CA GLN A 134 5.47 -4.75 -15.81
C GLN A 134 6.62 -5.10 -16.75
N ASN A 135 7.45 -6.06 -16.35
CA ASN A 135 8.60 -6.47 -17.15
C ASN A 135 8.13 -7.33 -18.33
N PRO A 136 8.33 -6.87 -19.59
CA PRO A 136 7.82 -7.61 -20.74
C PRO A 136 8.43 -9.00 -20.92
N GLU A 137 9.69 -9.20 -20.54
CA GLU A 137 10.34 -10.51 -20.61
C GLU A 137 9.71 -11.50 -19.63
N VAL A 138 9.47 -11.04 -18.40
CA VAL A 138 8.82 -11.85 -17.36
C VAL A 138 7.38 -12.16 -17.77
N LYS A 139 6.68 -11.17 -18.31
CA LYS A 139 5.31 -11.34 -18.78
C LYS A 139 5.22 -12.42 -19.86
N SER A 140 6.15 -12.38 -20.83
CA SER A 140 6.24 -13.42 -21.89
C SER A 140 6.51 -14.79 -21.33
N LEU A 141 7.47 -14.90 -20.41
CA LEU A 141 7.81 -16.16 -19.77
C LEU A 141 6.61 -16.77 -19.06
N VAL A 142 5.90 -15.96 -18.27
CA VAL A 142 4.74 -16.45 -17.52
C VAL A 142 3.60 -16.83 -18.48
N SER A 143 3.35 -16.02 -19.50
CA SER A 143 2.33 -16.33 -20.50
C SER A 143 2.60 -17.65 -21.18
N ASN A 144 3.86 -17.92 -21.53
CA ASN A 144 4.25 -19.19 -22.16
C ASN A 144 4.07 -20.38 -21.23
N MET A 145 4.35 -20.19 -19.94
CA MET A 145 4.13 -21.23 -18.93
C MET A 145 2.64 -21.57 -18.76
N LEU A 146 1.80 -20.55 -18.85
CA LEU A 146 0.34 -20.69 -18.66
C LEU A 146 -0.37 -21.23 -19.89
N SER A 147 0.25 -21.11 -21.06
CA SER A 147 -0.32 -21.58 -22.32
C SER A 147 0.57 -22.69 -22.89
N PRO A 148 0.59 -23.88 -22.27
CA PRO A 148 1.35 -24.97 -22.81
C PRO A 148 0.71 -25.44 -24.10
N THR A 149 1.47 -25.46 -25.13
CA THR A 149 1.01 -26.05 -26.42
C THR A 149 1.28 -27.52 -26.45
#